data_22dcb6eb27e611fcd91205ada978a552
#
_entry.id   22dcb6eb27e611fcd91205ada978a552
#
_cell.length_a   1.000
_cell.length_b   1.000
_cell.length_c   1.000
_cell.angle_alpha   90.00
_cell.angle_beta   90.00
_cell.angle_gamma   90.00
#
_symmetry.space_group_name_H-M   'P 1'
#
loop_
_entity.id
_entity.type
_entity.pdbx_description
1 polymer ?
#
loop_
_entity_poly.entity_id
_entity_poly.type
_entity_poly.pdbx_seq_one_letter_code
_entity_poly.pdbx_strand_id
1 'polypeptide(L)'
;MLAFFRFVVRWSWRLLLAVVLFFNCRLYWPSPLAQNTNQVPGALRQQLNANAKVLTSGAPHRMQQIFPEGFYFCHVLHGLTWIEAAQRDTSLTEEAIENAKLAYKNLDSQECRDTFPSDLPPDHGAFYSAWKVHLLAGIVMLQMQEGASKEIALTEKETDLAELQRLCDDWQRLFQDVPSPFFESYHGGIWPCDTLPAIHAMKTCDRITNQNKYQGTIDQWLKDVKQTLDSETGLIPHLNLADGKQTGQGRATSQMIILRMMPDIDEAFARQQYELFRERFLTTFGGIPCLYEYADGQGSSVGDVDTGPLVFGRSFSATVFMIGVGQLYDDQPVADAIAVAGEAVGLPWTWADEKRYVGGVLPIGDIMVAYSQNAKRWSDGQGHCPQERSSIASGWRWKVHLYSSPLFLLAVGLWWLSLIHI
;
A
#
# COMPACT_ATOMS: atom_id res chain seq x y z
N MET A 1 51.93 -7.13 2.10
CA MET A 1 51.10 -5.95 2.34
C MET A 1 50.81 -5.20 1.03
N LEU A 2 51.79 -4.80 0.23
CA LEU A 2 51.61 -4.03 -1.01
C LEU A 2 50.78 -4.79 -2.08
N ALA A 3 51.03 -6.10 -2.28
CA ALA A 3 50.28 -6.94 -3.23
C ALA A 3 48.79 -7.09 -2.87
N PHE A 4 48.48 -7.22 -1.58
CA PHE A 4 47.12 -7.27 -1.07
C PHE A 4 46.40 -5.93 -1.28
N PHE A 5 47.06 -4.82 -0.97
CA PHE A 5 46.53 -3.48 -1.19
C PHE A 5 46.20 -3.22 -2.67
N ARG A 6 47.11 -3.59 -3.58
CA ARG A 6 46.90 -3.53 -5.05
C ARG A 6 45.71 -4.39 -5.49
N PHE A 7 45.59 -5.60 -4.94
CA PHE A 7 44.47 -6.49 -5.22
C PHE A 7 43.15 -5.83 -4.79
N VAL A 8 43.05 -5.33 -3.56
CA VAL A 8 41.84 -4.66 -3.04
C VAL A 8 41.47 -3.45 -3.89
N VAL A 9 42.41 -2.54 -4.17
CA VAL A 9 42.11 -1.36 -5.01
C VAL A 9 41.67 -1.78 -6.41
N ARG A 10 42.32 -2.77 -7.00
CA ARG A 10 42.00 -3.25 -8.35
C ARG A 10 40.58 -3.85 -8.47
N TRP A 11 40.07 -4.48 -7.42
CA TRP A 11 38.74 -5.07 -7.44
C TRP A 11 37.67 -4.08 -6.95
N SER A 12 37.97 -3.18 -6.02
CA SER A 12 37.03 -2.20 -5.49
C SER A 12 36.46 -1.28 -6.57
N TRP A 13 37.33 -0.71 -7.46
CA TRP A 13 36.82 0.14 -8.52
C TRP A 13 35.99 -0.61 -9.57
N ARG A 14 36.37 -1.87 -9.86
CA ARG A 14 35.62 -2.73 -10.80
C ARG A 14 34.21 -3.03 -10.24
N LEU A 15 34.16 -3.40 -8.96
CA LEU A 15 32.91 -3.64 -8.26
C LEU A 15 32.03 -2.37 -8.22
N LEU A 16 32.63 -1.25 -7.82
CA LEU A 16 31.92 0.04 -7.78
C LEU A 16 31.37 0.40 -9.16
N LEU A 17 32.19 0.30 -10.21
CA LEU A 17 31.76 0.59 -11.57
C LEU A 17 30.63 -0.35 -12.02
N ALA A 18 30.78 -1.66 -11.76
CA ALA A 18 29.74 -2.64 -12.10
C ALA A 18 28.42 -2.34 -11.39
N VAL A 19 28.46 -2.00 -10.10
CA VAL A 19 27.27 -1.64 -9.31
C VAL A 19 26.62 -0.37 -9.87
N VAL A 20 27.39 0.68 -10.11
CA VAL A 20 26.85 1.95 -10.66
C VAL A 20 26.22 1.73 -12.02
N LEU A 21 26.92 1.02 -12.92
CA LEU A 21 26.38 0.70 -14.26
C LEU A 21 25.13 -0.17 -14.17
N PHE A 22 25.14 -1.21 -13.34
CA PHE A 22 23.99 -2.10 -13.14
C PHE A 22 22.75 -1.33 -12.72
N PHE A 23 22.83 -0.50 -11.67
CA PHE A 23 21.67 0.28 -11.23
C PHE A 23 21.22 1.30 -12.28
N ASN A 24 22.15 2.01 -12.93
CA ASN A 24 21.78 2.98 -13.96
C ASN A 24 21.12 2.30 -15.18
N CYS A 25 21.54 1.11 -15.57
CA CYS A 25 20.89 0.35 -16.64
C CYS A 25 19.48 -0.12 -16.23
N ARG A 26 19.32 -0.56 -14.99
CA ARG A 26 18.01 -1.02 -14.48
C ARG A 26 16.94 0.06 -14.44
N LEU A 27 17.30 1.35 -14.36
CA LEU A 27 16.35 2.46 -14.43
C LEU A 27 15.56 2.51 -15.77
N TYR A 28 16.03 1.80 -16.79
CA TYR A 28 15.37 1.74 -18.12
C TYR A 28 14.58 0.45 -18.35
N TRP A 29 14.43 -0.39 -17.32
CA TRP A 29 13.56 -1.56 -17.44
C TRP A 29 12.10 -1.11 -17.57
N PRO A 30 11.27 -1.93 -18.24
CA PRO A 30 9.85 -1.65 -18.39
C PRO A 30 9.18 -1.46 -17.03
N SER A 31 8.19 -0.57 -16.99
CA SER A 31 7.34 -0.44 -15.80
C SER A 31 6.65 -1.77 -15.49
N PRO A 32 6.63 -2.21 -14.23
CA PRO A 32 5.88 -3.40 -13.83
C PRO A 32 4.37 -3.19 -13.81
N LEU A 33 3.91 -1.93 -13.96
CA LEU A 33 2.50 -1.58 -13.90
C LEU A 33 1.76 -2.02 -15.16
N ALA A 34 0.48 -2.35 -15.01
CA ALA A 34 -0.36 -2.76 -16.11
C ALA A 34 -0.52 -1.60 -17.12
N GLN A 35 -0.07 -1.83 -18.35
CA GLN A 35 -0.31 -0.90 -19.45
C GLN A 35 -1.68 -1.12 -20.12
N ASN A 36 -2.23 -2.33 -19.95
CA ASN A 36 -3.58 -2.68 -20.37
C ASN A 36 -4.43 -2.89 -19.12
N THR A 37 -5.54 -2.17 -19.02
CA THR A 37 -6.44 -2.23 -17.86
C THR A 37 -7.18 -3.56 -17.71
N ASN A 38 -7.21 -4.39 -18.75
CA ASN A 38 -7.99 -5.63 -18.81
C ASN A 38 -7.15 -6.91 -18.64
N GLN A 39 -5.89 -6.80 -18.28
CA GLN A 39 -5.01 -7.96 -18.06
C GLN A 39 -4.09 -7.72 -16.88
N VAL A 40 -3.87 -8.76 -16.10
CA VAL A 40 -2.87 -8.76 -15.03
C VAL A 40 -1.48 -8.99 -15.63
N PRO A 41 -0.49 -8.12 -15.35
CA PRO A 41 0.87 -8.35 -15.81
C PRO A 41 1.43 -9.68 -15.31
N GLY A 42 2.18 -10.40 -16.16
CA GLY A 42 2.78 -11.68 -15.79
C GLY A 42 3.69 -11.57 -14.55
N ALA A 43 4.38 -10.45 -14.37
CA ALA A 43 5.19 -10.19 -13.18
C ALA A 43 4.35 -10.10 -11.90
N LEU A 44 3.14 -9.53 -11.95
CA LEU A 44 2.22 -9.49 -10.82
C LEU A 44 1.67 -10.90 -10.53
N ARG A 45 1.34 -11.67 -11.57
CA ARG A 45 0.90 -13.06 -11.40
C ARG A 45 1.96 -13.89 -10.65
N GLN A 46 3.23 -13.74 -11.02
CA GLN A 46 4.34 -14.38 -10.34
C GLN A 46 4.52 -13.92 -8.89
N GLN A 47 4.23 -12.63 -8.57
CA GLN A 47 4.21 -12.15 -7.19
C GLN A 47 3.06 -12.78 -6.40
N LEU A 48 1.85 -12.86 -6.96
CA LEU A 48 0.71 -13.51 -6.32
C LEU A 48 1.00 -14.98 -5.98
N ASN A 49 1.61 -15.72 -6.91
CA ASN A 49 2.04 -17.10 -6.68
C ASN A 49 3.08 -17.21 -5.55
N ALA A 50 4.08 -16.32 -5.56
CA ALA A 50 5.10 -16.26 -4.51
C ALA A 50 4.48 -15.96 -3.14
N ASN A 51 3.55 -14.98 -3.08
CA ASN A 51 2.88 -14.57 -1.86
C ASN A 51 1.98 -15.69 -1.30
N ALA A 52 1.24 -16.42 -2.14
CA ALA A 52 0.44 -17.56 -1.72
C ALA A 52 1.29 -18.64 -1.01
N LYS A 53 2.47 -18.95 -1.56
CA LYS A 53 3.42 -19.88 -0.93
C LYS A 53 3.99 -19.33 0.39
N VAL A 54 4.23 -18.02 0.46
CA VAL A 54 4.69 -17.34 1.68
C VAL A 54 3.67 -17.47 2.81
N LEU A 55 2.38 -17.26 2.52
CA LEU A 55 1.31 -17.34 3.52
C LEU A 55 1.20 -18.73 4.16
N THR A 56 1.54 -19.79 3.43
CA THR A 56 1.51 -21.18 3.94
C THR A 56 2.80 -21.62 4.63
N SER A 57 3.87 -20.81 4.59
CA SER A 57 5.22 -21.15 5.06
C SER A 57 5.56 -20.68 6.48
N GLY A 58 4.59 -20.23 7.27
CA GLY A 58 4.83 -19.62 8.60
C GLY A 58 5.48 -18.23 8.54
N ALA A 59 5.59 -17.62 7.37
CA ALA A 59 6.11 -16.27 7.23
C ALA A 59 5.22 -15.20 7.88
N PRO A 60 3.87 -15.27 7.82
CA PRO A 60 3.01 -14.32 8.53
C PRO A 60 3.29 -14.25 10.03
N HIS A 61 3.54 -15.38 10.67
CA HIS A 61 3.90 -15.45 12.10
C HIS A 61 5.23 -14.74 12.39
N ARG A 62 6.23 -14.89 11.50
CA ARG A 62 7.50 -14.15 11.64
C ARG A 62 7.30 -12.66 11.46
N MET A 63 6.38 -12.24 10.59
CA MET A 63 6.06 -10.81 10.41
C MET A 63 5.38 -10.24 11.65
N GLN A 64 4.50 -10.98 12.31
CA GLN A 64 3.90 -10.59 13.59
C GLN A 64 4.93 -10.39 14.71
N GLN A 65 6.05 -11.10 14.67
CA GLN A 65 7.16 -10.85 15.61
C GLN A 65 7.90 -9.54 15.35
N ILE A 66 7.80 -8.98 14.14
CA ILE A 66 8.41 -7.71 13.77
C ILE A 66 7.47 -6.54 14.10
N PHE A 67 6.18 -6.70 13.82
CA PHE A 67 5.13 -5.74 14.18
C PHE A 67 3.78 -6.47 14.44
N PRO A 68 2.96 -5.94 15.36
CA PRO A 68 1.79 -6.67 15.88
C PRO A 68 0.80 -7.12 14.80
N GLU A 69 0.55 -6.30 13.80
CA GLU A 69 -0.40 -6.55 12.72
C GLU A 69 0.19 -7.37 11.56
N GLY A 70 1.43 -7.85 11.68
CA GLY A 70 2.16 -8.49 10.58
C GLY A 70 1.46 -9.72 10.00
N PHE A 71 0.90 -10.58 10.84
CA PHE A 71 0.09 -11.72 10.39
C PHE A 71 -1.16 -11.24 9.66
N TYR A 72 -1.88 -10.32 10.26
CA TYR A 72 -3.12 -9.74 9.73
C TYR A 72 -2.91 -9.11 8.36
N PHE A 73 -1.93 -8.19 8.25
CA PHE A 73 -1.64 -7.50 7.00
C PHE A 73 -1.16 -8.43 5.89
N CYS A 74 -0.40 -9.48 6.21
CA CYS A 74 -0.02 -10.48 5.21
C CYS A 74 -1.25 -11.10 4.54
N HIS A 75 -2.26 -11.46 5.32
CA HIS A 75 -3.47 -12.10 4.80
C HIS A 75 -4.41 -11.09 4.11
N VAL A 76 -4.74 -9.98 4.76
CA VAL A 76 -5.71 -9.02 4.22
C VAL A 76 -5.22 -8.38 2.92
N LEU A 77 -3.97 -7.92 2.86
CA LEU A 77 -3.42 -7.30 1.66
C LEU A 77 -3.28 -8.30 0.50
N HIS A 78 -2.94 -9.56 0.79
CA HIS A 78 -2.93 -10.60 -0.23
C HIS A 78 -4.33 -10.86 -0.81
N GLY A 79 -5.34 -11.01 0.05
CA GLY A 79 -6.73 -11.19 -0.39
C GLY A 79 -7.23 -10.01 -1.23
N LEU A 80 -6.96 -8.79 -0.79
CA LEU A 80 -7.31 -7.57 -1.53
C LEU A 80 -6.57 -7.48 -2.88
N THR A 81 -5.30 -7.91 -2.95
CA THR A 81 -4.56 -7.95 -4.22
C THR A 81 -5.23 -8.88 -5.22
N TRP A 82 -5.70 -10.05 -4.78
CA TRP A 82 -6.45 -10.97 -5.64
C TRP A 82 -7.78 -10.38 -6.10
N ILE A 83 -8.53 -9.71 -5.21
CA ILE A 83 -9.79 -9.05 -5.57
C ILE A 83 -9.56 -8.01 -6.67
N GLU A 84 -8.57 -7.15 -6.53
CA GLU A 84 -8.27 -6.14 -7.52
C GLU A 84 -7.69 -6.72 -8.81
N ALA A 85 -6.97 -7.86 -8.73
CA ALA A 85 -6.52 -8.60 -9.91
C ALA A 85 -7.70 -9.14 -10.72
N ALA A 86 -8.70 -9.73 -10.06
CA ALA A 86 -9.91 -10.24 -10.71
C ALA A 86 -10.78 -9.13 -11.30
N GLN A 87 -10.84 -7.96 -10.66
CA GLN A 87 -11.51 -6.79 -11.24
C GLN A 87 -10.83 -6.29 -12.52
N ARG A 88 -9.54 -6.54 -12.68
CA ARG A 88 -8.77 -6.19 -13.87
C ARG A 88 -8.87 -7.28 -14.94
N ASP A 89 -8.84 -8.54 -14.53
CA ASP A 89 -8.84 -9.72 -15.38
C ASP A 89 -9.86 -10.74 -14.83
N THR A 90 -11.04 -10.74 -15.41
CA THR A 90 -12.16 -11.58 -14.96
C THR A 90 -11.89 -13.08 -15.08
N SER A 91 -10.89 -13.49 -15.86
CA SER A 91 -10.47 -14.89 -15.91
C SER A 91 -9.89 -15.41 -14.60
N LEU A 92 -9.51 -14.51 -13.70
CA LEU A 92 -8.97 -14.82 -12.37
C LEU A 92 -10.04 -14.87 -11.26
N THR A 93 -11.31 -14.64 -11.58
CA THR A 93 -12.37 -14.43 -10.56
C THR A 93 -12.48 -15.61 -9.58
N GLU A 94 -12.49 -16.85 -10.05
CA GLU A 94 -12.61 -18.03 -9.19
C GLU A 94 -11.41 -18.15 -8.24
N GLU A 95 -10.21 -18.11 -8.79
CA GLU A 95 -8.98 -18.20 -8.01
C GLU A 95 -8.83 -17.04 -7.01
N ALA A 96 -9.28 -15.84 -7.40
CA ALA A 96 -9.28 -14.68 -6.51
C ALA A 96 -10.23 -14.85 -5.32
N ILE A 97 -11.44 -15.37 -5.56
CA ILE A 97 -12.39 -15.66 -4.49
C ILE A 97 -11.84 -16.71 -3.53
N GLU A 98 -11.24 -17.79 -4.03
CA GLU A 98 -10.61 -18.83 -3.20
C GLU A 98 -9.52 -18.26 -2.31
N ASN A 99 -8.58 -17.51 -2.89
CA ASN A 99 -7.47 -16.91 -2.14
C ASN A 99 -7.94 -15.85 -1.13
N ALA A 100 -8.91 -15.02 -1.51
CA ALA A 100 -9.47 -13.99 -0.62
C ALA A 100 -10.26 -14.62 0.53
N LYS A 101 -11.03 -15.69 0.30
CA LYS A 101 -11.73 -16.46 1.36
C LYS A 101 -10.76 -17.16 2.30
N LEU A 102 -9.68 -17.73 1.77
CA LEU A 102 -8.63 -18.31 2.61
C LEU A 102 -7.99 -17.24 3.50
N ALA A 103 -7.71 -16.07 2.94
CA ALA A 103 -7.21 -14.93 3.70
C ALA A 103 -8.22 -14.52 4.80
N TYR A 104 -9.50 -14.32 4.44
CA TYR A 104 -10.56 -13.96 5.38
C TYR A 104 -10.69 -14.97 6.53
N LYS A 105 -10.67 -16.27 6.24
CA LYS A 105 -10.69 -17.34 7.24
C LYS A 105 -9.51 -17.25 8.23
N ASN A 106 -8.33 -16.90 7.75
CA ASN A 106 -7.15 -16.76 8.60
C ASN A 106 -7.24 -15.55 9.54
N LEU A 107 -7.98 -14.49 9.17
CA LEU A 107 -8.23 -13.37 10.10
C LEU A 107 -9.05 -13.80 11.32
N ASP A 108 -9.90 -14.83 11.20
CA ASP A 108 -10.69 -15.39 12.31
C ASP A 108 -9.94 -16.43 13.15
N SER A 109 -8.69 -16.73 12.84
CA SER A 109 -7.90 -17.63 13.68
C SER A 109 -7.69 -17.03 15.08
N GLN A 110 -7.64 -17.90 16.09
CA GLN A 110 -7.40 -17.47 17.48
C GLN A 110 -6.09 -16.67 17.59
N GLU A 111 -5.06 -17.15 16.92
CA GLU A 111 -3.75 -16.53 16.88
C GLU A 111 -3.77 -15.10 16.33
N CYS A 112 -4.57 -14.86 15.29
CA CYS A 112 -4.74 -13.53 14.73
C CYS A 112 -5.48 -12.61 15.70
N ARG A 113 -6.60 -13.08 16.26
CA ARG A 113 -7.45 -12.29 17.17
C ARG A 113 -6.75 -11.94 18.49
N ASP A 114 -5.91 -12.83 19.02
CA ASP A 114 -5.19 -12.60 20.29
C ASP A 114 -4.26 -11.37 20.24
N THR A 115 -3.96 -10.85 19.05
CA THR A 115 -3.19 -9.61 18.86
C THR A 115 -4.00 -8.35 19.18
N PHE A 116 -5.34 -8.43 19.10
CA PHE A 116 -6.23 -7.28 19.21
C PHE A 116 -7.05 -7.31 20.49
N PRO A 117 -7.42 -6.12 21.05
CA PRO A 117 -8.23 -6.04 22.27
C PRO A 117 -9.62 -6.67 22.05
N SER A 118 -9.97 -7.68 22.84
CA SER A 118 -11.25 -8.40 22.69
C SER A 118 -12.46 -7.66 23.27
N ASP A 119 -12.23 -6.57 24.01
CA ASP A 119 -13.24 -5.78 24.72
C ASP A 119 -13.54 -4.41 24.09
N LEU A 120 -12.89 -4.07 22.97
CA LEU A 120 -13.16 -2.85 22.23
C LEU A 120 -14.28 -3.03 21.18
N PRO A 121 -15.23 -2.06 21.10
CA PRO A 121 -16.13 -1.95 19.96
C PRO A 121 -15.44 -1.18 18.79
N PRO A 122 -15.68 -1.59 17.53
CA PRO A 122 -16.29 -2.86 17.14
C PRO A 122 -15.43 -4.04 17.52
N ASP A 123 -15.91 -5.25 17.36
CA ASP A 123 -15.23 -6.50 17.76
C ASP A 123 -13.73 -6.48 17.43
N HIS A 124 -12.89 -6.56 18.47
CA HIS A 124 -11.43 -6.45 18.44
C HIS A 124 -10.86 -5.08 17.98
N GLY A 125 -11.63 -4.00 18.07
CA GLY A 125 -11.21 -2.65 17.71
C GLY A 125 -11.37 -2.31 16.23
N ALA A 126 -11.23 -1.03 15.92
CA ALA A 126 -11.51 -0.49 14.59
C ALA A 126 -10.60 -1.09 13.51
N PHE A 127 -9.30 -1.21 13.76
CA PHE A 127 -8.37 -1.78 12.81
C PHE A 127 -8.81 -3.19 12.36
N TYR A 128 -8.95 -4.12 13.30
CA TYR A 128 -9.31 -5.50 12.99
C TYR A 128 -10.65 -5.59 12.24
N SER A 129 -11.69 -4.98 12.81
CA SER A 129 -13.05 -5.09 12.27
C SER A 129 -13.21 -4.42 10.90
N ALA A 130 -12.62 -3.24 10.70
CA ALA A 130 -12.78 -2.49 9.44
C ALA A 130 -12.10 -3.17 8.26
N TRP A 131 -10.86 -3.60 8.41
CA TRP A 131 -10.17 -4.32 7.33
C TRP A 131 -10.81 -5.67 7.03
N LYS A 132 -11.35 -6.36 8.05
CA LYS A 132 -12.07 -7.62 7.87
C LYS A 132 -13.34 -7.43 7.06
N VAL A 133 -14.19 -6.45 7.39
CA VAL A 133 -15.41 -6.18 6.63
C VAL A 133 -15.09 -5.68 5.21
N HIS A 134 -14.00 -4.94 5.03
CA HIS A 134 -13.54 -4.50 3.72
C HIS A 134 -13.12 -5.68 2.82
N LEU A 135 -12.38 -6.64 3.36
CA LEU A 135 -12.02 -7.84 2.61
C LEU A 135 -13.26 -8.64 2.21
N LEU A 136 -14.24 -8.81 3.13
CA LEU A 136 -15.50 -9.49 2.83
C LEU A 136 -16.29 -8.75 1.75
N ALA A 137 -16.34 -7.41 1.80
CA ALA A 137 -17.01 -6.61 0.76
C ALA A 137 -16.42 -6.85 -0.63
N GLY A 138 -15.10 -6.99 -0.74
CA GLY A 138 -14.43 -7.35 -1.98
C GLY A 138 -14.75 -8.76 -2.47
N ILE A 139 -14.83 -9.75 -1.56
CA ILE A 139 -15.24 -11.13 -1.89
C ILE A 139 -16.65 -11.14 -2.45
N VAL A 140 -17.60 -10.53 -1.71
CA VAL A 140 -19.02 -10.48 -2.13
C VAL A 140 -19.17 -9.72 -3.46
N MET A 141 -18.43 -8.64 -3.65
CA MET A 141 -18.42 -7.89 -4.91
C MET A 141 -18.04 -8.78 -6.10
N LEU A 142 -16.99 -9.60 -5.98
CA LEU A 142 -16.59 -10.53 -7.04
C LEU A 142 -17.64 -11.62 -7.26
N GLN A 143 -18.24 -12.16 -6.20
CA GLN A 143 -19.27 -13.20 -6.29
C GLN A 143 -20.56 -12.72 -6.99
N MET A 144 -20.85 -11.42 -6.88
CA MET A 144 -22.07 -10.82 -7.43
C MET A 144 -21.89 -10.25 -8.85
N GLN A 145 -20.66 -10.23 -9.40
CA GLN A 145 -20.42 -9.80 -10.78
C GLN A 145 -21.10 -10.75 -11.78
N GLU A 146 -21.66 -10.18 -12.86
CA GLU A 146 -22.18 -10.96 -13.98
C GLU A 146 -21.06 -11.82 -14.59
N GLY A 147 -21.28 -13.13 -14.67
CA GLY A 147 -20.27 -14.08 -15.14
C GLY A 147 -19.31 -14.60 -14.05
N ALA A 148 -19.47 -14.16 -12.79
CA ALA A 148 -18.84 -14.86 -11.68
C ALA A 148 -19.27 -16.33 -11.68
N SER A 149 -18.31 -17.22 -11.42
CA SER A 149 -18.41 -18.67 -11.59
C SER A 149 -19.80 -19.24 -11.29
N LYS A 150 -20.26 -20.08 -12.21
CA LYS A 150 -21.48 -20.91 -12.00
C LYS A 150 -21.30 -21.95 -10.89
N GLU A 151 -20.05 -22.18 -10.46
CA GLU A 151 -19.69 -23.19 -9.45
C GLU A 151 -19.90 -22.69 -8.02
N ILE A 152 -19.90 -21.37 -7.77
CA ILE A 152 -20.17 -20.85 -6.42
C ILE A 152 -21.65 -21.06 -6.12
N ALA A 153 -21.94 -21.89 -5.10
CA ALA A 153 -23.29 -22.19 -4.68
C ALA A 153 -24.07 -20.90 -4.35
N LEU A 154 -25.32 -20.79 -4.82
CA LEU A 154 -26.16 -19.63 -4.56
C LEU A 154 -26.31 -19.36 -3.05
N THR A 155 -26.44 -20.42 -2.25
CA THR A 155 -26.52 -20.36 -0.78
C THR A 155 -25.27 -19.75 -0.14
N GLU A 156 -24.08 -19.97 -0.72
CA GLU A 156 -22.83 -19.41 -0.23
C GLU A 156 -22.78 -17.89 -0.49
N LYS A 157 -23.17 -17.45 -1.70
CA LYS A 157 -23.27 -16.02 -2.04
C LYS A 157 -24.24 -15.29 -1.13
N GLU A 158 -25.41 -15.89 -0.86
CA GLU A 158 -26.43 -15.34 0.03
C GLU A 158 -25.92 -15.25 1.48
N THR A 159 -25.17 -16.26 1.95
CA THR A 159 -24.58 -16.28 3.29
C THR A 159 -23.51 -15.20 3.46
N ASP A 160 -22.58 -15.06 2.52
CA ASP A 160 -21.54 -14.06 2.57
C ASP A 160 -22.11 -12.64 2.47
N LEU A 161 -23.15 -12.43 1.63
CA LEU A 161 -23.84 -11.15 1.54
C LEU A 161 -24.57 -10.81 2.84
N ALA A 162 -25.26 -11.77 3.46
CA ALA A 162 -25.96 -11.56 4.73
C ALA A 162 -24.97 -11.21 5.86
N GLU A 163 -23.81 -11.86 5.89
CA GLU A 163 -22.74 -11.55 6.86
C GLU A 163 -22.16 -10.15 6.60
N LEU A 164 -21.91 -9.77 5.34
CA LEU A 164 -21.46 -8.41 5.00
C LEU A 164 -22.47 -7.37 5.47
N GLN A 165 -23.76 -7.57 5.20
CA GLN A 165 -24.82 -6.65 5.64
C GLN A 165 -24.88 -6.55 7.17
N ARG A 166 -24.76 -7.68 7.87
CA ARG A 166 -24.74 -7.70 9.35
C ARG A 166 -23.57 -6.89 9.90
N LEU A 167 -22.36 -7.07 9.37
CA LEU A 167 -21.17 -6.32 9.80
C LEU A 167 -21.29 -4.82 9.46
N CYS A 168 -21.83 -4.47 8.30
CA CYS A 168 -22.09 -3.07 7.96
C CYS A 168 -23.17 -2.44 8.88
N ASP A 169 -24.18 -3.20 9.29
CA ASP A 169 -25.20 -2.75 10.26
C ASP A 169 -24.60 -2.52 11.66
N ASP A 170 -23.65 -3.36 12.08
CA ASP A 170 -22.93 -3.19 13.33
C ASP A 170 -22.12 -1.89 13.32
N TRP A 171 -21.41 -1.62 12.23
CA TRP A 171 -20.69 -0.37 12.04
C TRP A 171 -21.62 0.85 11.98
N GLN A 172 -22.75 0.75 11.27
CA GLN A 172 -23.76 1.83 11.22
C GLN A 172 -24.27 2.19 12.62
N ARG A 173 -24.60 1.18 13.44
CA ARG A 173 -25.04 1.39 14.81
C ARG A 173 -23.97 2.08 15.64
N LEU A 174 -22.71 1.66 15.51
CA LEU A 174 -21.59 2.27 16.22
C LEU A 174 -21.45 3.76 15.87
N PHE A 175 -21.56 4.15 14.60
CA PHE A 175 -21.55 5.55 14.15
C PHE A 175 -22.75 6.36 14.69
N GLN A 176 -23.88 5.70 14.93
CA GLN A 176 -25.08 6.36 15.51
C GLN A 176 -24.96 6.55 17.03
N ASP A 177 -24.33 5.59 17.72
CA ASP A 177 -24.23 5.56 19.17
C ASP A 177 -23.08 6.44 19.71
N VAL A 178 -22.02 6.64 18.93
CA VAL A 178 -20.80 7.36 19.33
C VAL A 178 -20.61 8.59 18.44
N PRO A 179 -20.61 9.81 19.01
CA PRO A 179 -20.45 11.03 18.21
C PRO A 179 -18.97 11.29 17.85
N SER A 180 -18.35 10.33 17.18
CA SER A 180 -16.98 10.40 16.67
C SER A 180 -16.92 9.79 15.28
N PRO A 181 -16.19 10.39 14.32
CA PRO A 181 -15.96 9.77 13.03
C PRO A 181 -14.91 8.67 13.08
N PHE A 182 -14.21 8.48 14.21
CA PHE A 182 -13.12 7.52 14.35
C PHE A 182 -13.24 6.74 15.67
N PHE A 183 -12.77 5.50 15.66
CA PHE A 183 -12.89 4.57 16.77
C PHE A 183 -11.54 4.02 17.19
N GLU A 184 -11.47 3.50 18.43
CA GLU A 184 -10.25 2.93 18.98
C GLU A 184 -9.89 1.64 18.24
N SER A 185 -8.65 1.56 17.78
CA SER A 185 -8.03 0.33 17.30
C SER A 185 -7.36 -0.45 18.43
N TYR A 186 -6.80 0.29 19.39
CA TYR A 186 -6.25 -0.19 20.65
C TYR A 186 -6.67 0.76 21.76
N HIS A 187 -6.63 0.29 23.02
CA HIS A 187 -7.01 1.12 24.16
C HIS A 187 -6.29 2.48 24.18
N GLY A 188 -7.05 3.54 24.11
CA GLY A 188 -6.56 4.92 24.08
C GLY A 188 -5.99 5.39 22.74
N GLY A 189 -5.91 4.51 21.74
CA GLY A 189 -5.36 4.82 20.42
C GLY A 189 -6.41 4.81 19.32
N ILE A 190 -6.62 5.95 18.67
CA ILE A 190 -7.57 6.14 17.56
C ILE A 190 -6.76 6.59 16.34
N TRP A 191 -6.66 5.70 15.35
CA TRP A 191 -6.06 6.04 14.06
C TRP A 191 -7.17 6.25 13.03
N PRO A 192 -7.36 7.49 12.53
CA PRO A 192 -8.40 7.80 11.55
C PRO A 192 -8.40 6.90 10.31
N CYS A 193 -7.24 6.49 9.82
CA CYS A 193 -7.12 5.61 8.67
C CYS A 193 -7.75 4.23 8.88
N ASP A 194 -7.86 3.76 10.13
CA ASP A 194 -8.37 2.42 10.44
C ASP A 194 -9.90 2.32 10.32
N THR A 195 -10.60 3.45 10.35
CA THR A 195 -12.06 3.49 10.17
C THR A 195 -12.48 3.47 8.69
N LEU A 196 -11.61 3.94 7.79
CA LEU A 196 -11.95 4.06 6.37
C LEU A 196 -12.30 2.75 5.67
N PRO A 197 -11.65 1.62 5.96
CA PRO A 197 -12.03 0.34 5.33
C PRO A 197 -13.49 -0.04 5.60
N ALA A 198 -14.04 0.30 6.78
CA ALA A 198 -15.45 0.04 7.09
C ALA A 198 -16.39 0.95 6.28
N ILE A 199 -16.08 2.24 6.18
CA ILE A 199 -16.85 3.18 5.33
C ILE A 199 -16.83 2.74 3.87
N HIS A 200 -15.66 2.32 3.37
CA HIS A 200 -15.54 1.80 2.01
C HIS A 200 -16.36 0.51 1.82
N ALA A 201 -16.37 -0.38 2.81
CA ALA A 201 -17.19 -1.60 2.78
C ALA A 201 -18.70 -1.29 2.75
N MET A 202 -19.16 -0.33 3.58
CA MET A 202 -20.56 0.12 3.57
C MET A 202 -20.96 0.69 2.21
N LYS A 203 -20.10 1.55 1.60
CA LYS A 203 -20.32 2.09 0.26
C LYS A 203 -20.39 1.00 -0.80
N THR A 204 -19.51 0.00 -0.68
CA THR A 204 -19.48 -1.16 -1.59
C THR A 204 -20.73 -2.03 -1.41
N CYS A 205 -21.18 -2.26 -0.18
CA CYS A 205 -22.41 -3.00 0.12
C CYS A 205 -23.65 -2.34 -0.51
N ASP A 206 -23.79 -1.02 -0.36
CA ASP A 206 -24.87 -0.26 -1.01
C ASP A 206 -24.86 -0.42 -2.53
N ARG A 207 -23.68 -0.38 -3.14
CA ARG A 207 -23.51 -0.57 -4.59
C ARG A 207 -23.88 -2.00 -5.03
N ILE A 208 -23.40 -3.03 -4.34
CA ILE A 208 -23.68 -4.45 -4.65
C ILE A 208 -25.17 -4.74 -4.57
N THR A 209 -25.84 -4.18 -3.55
CA THR A 209 -27.27 -4.41 -3.32
C THR A 209 -28.18 -3.44 -4.10
N ASN A 210 -27.58 -2.48 -4.80
CA ASN A 210 -28.28 -1.38 -5.46
C ASN A 210 -29.22 -0.63 -4.48
N GLN A 211 -28.74 -0.39 -3.27
CA GLN A 211 -29.43 0.31 -2.18
C GLN A 211 -28.64 1.54 -1.75
N ASN A 212 -29.26 2.37 -0.93
CA ASN A 212 -28.60 3.52 -0.29
C ASN A 212 -28.80 3.46 1.24
N LYS A 213 -28.70 2.26 1.78
CA LYS A 213 -28.97 1.99 3.21
C LYS A 213 -27.97 2.73 4.11
N TYR A 214 -26.70 2.76 3.71
CA TYR A 214 -25.61 3.33 4.49
C TYR A 214 -25.22 4.75 4.08
N GLN A 215 -25.78 5.26 2.97
CA GLN A 215 -25.38 6.57 2.43
C GLN A 215 -25.52 7.71 3.45
N GLY A 216 -26.60 7.72 4.25
CA GLY A 216 -26.77 8.76 5.28
C GLY A 216 -25.69 8.73 6.36
N THR A 217 -25.22 7.55 6.76
CA THR A 217 -24.11 7.38 7.70
C THR A 217 -22.78 7.86 7.07
N ILE A 218 -22.55 7.53 5.81
CA ILE A 218 -21.37 7.95 5.05
C ILE A 218 -21.31 9.48 4.92
N ASP A 219 -22.45 10.11 4.59
CA ASP A 219 -22.54 11.56 4.44
C ASP A 219 -22.28 12.29 5.77
N GLN A 220 -22.83 11.77 6.87
CA GLN A 220 -22.57 12.31 8.21
C GLN A 220 -21.09 12.13 8.59
N TRP A 221 -20.53 10.94 8.37
CA TRP A 221 -19.12 10.67 8.61
C TRP A 221 -18.20 11.64 7.83
N LEU A 222 -18.46 11.86 6.55
CA LEU A 222 -17.71 12.83 5.73
C LEU A 222 -17.80 14.25 6.28
N LYS A 223 -18.99 14.66 6.75
CA LYS A 223 -19.17 15.98 7.35
C LYS A 223 -18.34 16.12 8.63
N ASP A 224 -18.32 15.10 9.47
CA ASP A 224 -17.61 15.12 10.74
C ASP A 224 -16.10 15.06 10.52
N VAL A 225 -15.61 14.22 9.61
CA VAL A 225 -14.20 14.18 9.22
C VAL A 225 -13.71 15.54 8.71
N LYS A 226 -14.50 16.25 7.89
CA LYS A 226 -14.14 17.58 7.37
C LYS A 226 -14.00 18.63 8.51
N GLN A 227 -14.53 18.38 9.71
CA GLN A 227 -14.37 19.24 10.89
C GLN A 227 -13.14 18.89 11.74
N THR A 228 -12.53 17.71 11.48
CA THR A 228 -11.39 17.19 12.27
C THR A 228 -10.06 17.25 11.50
N LEU A 229 -10.00 17.94 10.37
CA LEU A 229 -8.78 18.05 9.58
C LEU A 229 -7.67 18.74 10.37
N ASP A 230 -6.45 18.28 10.19
CA ASP A 230 -5.26 18.93 10.75
C ASP A 230 -5.15 20.37 10.23
N SER A 231 -5.08 21.33 11.15
CA SER A 231 -5.11 22.76 10.83
C SER A 231 -3.89 23.26 10.05
N GLU A 232 -2.78 22.53 10.12
CA GLU A 232 -1.54 22.90 9.44
C GLU A 232 -1.49 22.34 8.01
N THR A 233 -1.89 21.08 7.83
CA THR A 233 -1.80 20.40 6.54
C THR A 233 -3.12 20.36 5.77
N GLY A 234 -4.26 20.55 6.44
CA GLY A 234 -5.59 20.34 5.86
C GLY A 234 -5.92 18.87 5.58
N LEU A 235 -5.08 17.93 6.04
CA LEU A 235 -5.26 16.50 5.85
C LEU A 235 -6.00 15.86 7.03
N ILE A 236 -6.55 14.67 6.81
CA ILE A 236 -7.05 13.83 7.90
C ILE A 236 -5.88 13.49 8.83
N PRO A 237 -5.99 13.73 10.15
CA PRO A 237 -4.88 13.55 11.09
C PRO A 237 -4.45 12.07 11.18
N HIS A 238 -3.21 11.84 11.64
CA HIS A 238 -2.70 10.49 11.85
C HIS A 238 -3.30 9.84 13.09
N LEU A 239 -3.39 10.58 14.18
CA LEU A 239 -3.79 10.08 15.50
C LEU A 239 -4.75 11.06 16.16
N ASN A 240 -5.83 10.54 16.74
CA ASN A 240 -6.67 11.22 17.71
C ASN A 240 -6.57 10.48 19.03
N LEU A 241 -6.65 11.20 20.14
CA LEU A 241 -6.77 10.58 21.46
C LEU A 241 -8.24 10.45 21.85
N ALA A 242 -8.53 9.47 22.72
CA ALA A 242 -9.89 9.24 23.23
C ALA A 242 -10.48 10.45 23.98
N ASP A 243 -9.65 11.39 24.43
CA ASP A 243 -10.08 12.67 25.04
C ASP A 243 -10.44 13.76 24.02
N GLY A 244 -10.47 13.44 22.72
CA GLY A 244 -10.79 14.35 21.62
C GLY A 244 -9.66 15.31 21.23
N LYS A 245 -8.48 15.20 21.84
CA LYS A 245 -7.32 15.98 21.42
C LYS A 245 -6.69 15.39 20.18
N GLN A 246 -6.62 16.19 19.14
CA GLN A 246 -5.80 15.86 17.98
C GLN A 246 -4.32 15.93 18.36
N THR A 247 -3.59 14.86 18.18
CA THR A 247 -2.16 14.80 18.53
C THR A 247 -1.29 14.40 17.38
N GLY A 248 -1.69 14.61 16.17
CA GLY A 248 -0.84 14.24 15.06
C GLY A 248 -1.14 14.99 13.79
N GLN A 249 -0.12 15.61 13.22
CA GLN A 249 -0.13 16.02 11.82
C GLN A 249 -0.42 14.81 10.93
N GLY A 250 -0.95 15.04 9.73
CA GLY A 250 -1.06 13.99 8.72
C GLY A 250 0.30 13.31 8.51
N ARG A 251 0.34 11.98 8.47
CA ARG A 251 1.54 11.18 8.19
C ARG A 251 1.38 10.41 6.88
N ALA A 252 2.46 10.27 6.12
CA ALA A 252 2.41 9.59 4.83
C ALA A 252 1.86 8.18 4.93
N THR A 253 2.27 7.40 5.93
CA THR A 253 1.80 6.02 6.12
C THR A 253 0.29 5.94 6.23
N SER A 254 -0.34 6.78 7.08
CA SER A 254 -1.81 6.83 7.22
C SER A 254 -2.49 7.39 5.98
N GLN A 255 -1.90 8.44 5.37
CA GLN A 255 -2.47 9.04 4.16
C GLN A 255 -2.52 8.06 2.98
N MET A 256 -1.59 7.11 2.90
CA MET A 256 -1.63 6.10 1.84
C MET A 256 -2.86 5.20 1.95
N ILE A 257 -3.28 4.82 3.16
CA ILE A 257 -4.51 4.05 3.39
C ILE A 257 -5.73 4.91 3.06
N ILE A 258 -5.76 6.14 3.58
CA ILE A 258 -6.85 7.10 3.37
C ILE A 258 -7.05 7.36 1.88
N LEU A 259 -6.00 7.77 1.19
CA LEU A 259 -6.05 8.13 -0.23
C LEU A 259 -6.34 6.93 -1.14
N ARG A 260 -6.04 5.71 -0.70
CA ARG A 260 -6.37 4.52 -1.49
C ARG A 260 -7.88 4.24 -1.55
N MET A 261 -8.63 4.54 -0.50
CA MET A 261 -10.06 4.21 -0.40
C MET A 261 -10.97 5.40 -0.68
N MET A 262 -10.50 6.60 -0.39
CA MET A 262 -11.31 7.83 -0.49
C MET A 262 -11.93 8.08 -1.88
N PRO A 263 -11.28 7.76 -3.03
CA PRO A 263 -11.88 7.96 -4.35
C PRO A 263 -13.19 7.21 -4.58
N ASP A 264 -13.39 6.08 -3.91
CA ASP A 264 -14.62 5.29 -3.99
C ASP A 264 -15.70 5.75 -2.99
N ILE A 265 -15.34 6.61 -2.03
CA ILE A 265 -16.23 7.19 -1.00
C ILE A 265 -16.73 8.57 -1.44
N ASP A 266 -15.81 9.52 -1.66
CA ASP A 266 -16.10 10.89 -2.13
C ASP A 266 -14.95 11.37 -3.03
N GLU A 267 -15.19 11.39 -4.34
CA GLU A 267 -14.16 11.72 -5.34
C GLU A 267 -13.64 13.17 -5.24
N ALA A 268 -14.51 14.12 -4.91
CA ALA A 268 -14.13 15.52 -4.81
C ALA A 268 -13.22 15.76 -3.60
N PHE A 269 -13.58 15.20 -2.46
CA PHE A 269 -12.77 15.30 -1.25
C PHE A 269 -11.47 14.50 -1.38
N ALA A 270 -11.51 13.31 -2.00
CA ALA A 270 -10.33 12.52 -2.33
C ALA A 270 -9.30 13.33 -3.11
N ARG A 271 -9.73 14.03 -4.17
CA ARG A 271 -8.87 14.86 -4.99
C ARG A 271 -8.23 15.99 -4.18
N GLN A 272 -9.04 16.72 -3.39
CA GLN A 272 -8.52 17.77 -2.53
C GLN A 272 -7.44 17.27 -1.57
N GLN A 273 -7.70 16.13 -0.90
CA GLN A 273 -6.74 15.52 0.02
C GLN A 273 -5.47 15.05 -0.70
N TYR A 274 -5.60 14.49 -1.90
CA TYR A 274 -4.45 14.05 -2.70
C TYR A 274 -3.56 15.22 -3.15
N GLU A 275 -4.15 16.34 -3.59
CA GLU A 275 -3.39 17.52 -4.00
C GLU A 275 -2.59 18.11 -2.83
N LEU A 276 -3.23 18.28 -1.64
CA LEU A 276 -2.56 18.73 -0.42
C LEU A 276 -1.45 17.76 0.01
N PHE A 277 -1.72 16.47 -0.02
CA PHE A 277 -0.73 15.45 0.31
C PHE A 277 0.47 15.52 -0.64
N ARG A 278 0.21 15.51 -1.93
CA ARG A 278 1.23 15.50 -2.97
C ARG A 278 2.16 16.73 -2.88
N GLU A 279 1.61 17.90 -2.59
CA GLU A 279 2.38 19.13 -2.45
C GLU A 279 3.39 19.04 -1.31
N ARG A 280 3.01 18.48 -0.17
CA ARG A 280 3.80 18.55 1.06
C ARG A 280 4.63 17.29 1.35
N PHE A 281 4.28 16.15 0.77
CA PHE A 281 4.95 14.88 1.08
C PHE A 281 5.80 14.33 -0.06
N LEU A 282 5.46 14.65 -1.32
CA LEU A 282 6.21 14.12 -2.47
C LEU A 282 7.56 14.83 -2.59
N THR A 283 8.63 14.05 -2.58
CA THR A 283 10.02 14.52 -2.63
C THR A 283 10.89 13.60 -3.48
N THR A 284 12.21 13.75 -3.40
CA THR A 284 13.16 12.84 -4.06
C THR A 284 14.27 12.41 -3.11
N PHE A 285 14.79 11.20 -3.35
CA PHE A 285 16.04 10.74 -2.75
C PHE A 285 16.98 10.24 -3.85
N GLY A 286 18.15 10.85 -3.96
CA GLY A 286 19.08 10.55 -5.06
C GLY A 286 18.48 10.73 -6.47
N GLY A 287 17.47 11.59 -6.62
CA GLY A 287 16.73 11.82 -7.86
C GLY A 287 15.50 10.92 -8.02
N ILE A 288 15.35 9.86 -7.25
CA ILE A 288 14.20 8.94 -7.27
C ILE A 288 13.04 9.59 -6.50
N PRO A 289 11.83 9.69 -7.07
CA PRO A 289 10.65 10.14 -6.35
C PRO A 289 10.34 9.24 -5.15
N CYS A 290 10.04 9.85 -4.02
CA CYS A 290 9.69 9.18 -2.77
C CYS A 290 8.85 10.10 -1.87
N LEU A 291 8.43 9.61 -0.72
CA LEU A 291 7.64 10.37 0.23
C LEU A 291 8.43 10.68 1.51
N TYR A 292 8.30 11.91 1.99
CA TYR A 292 8.53 12.19 3.41
C TYR A 292 7.47 11.50 4.24
N GLU A 293 7.82 11.10 5.48
CA GLU A 293 6.82 10.60 6.43
C GLU A 293 5.99 11.72 7.03
N TYR A 294 6.60 12.88 7.26
CA TYR A 294 5.95 14.08 7.79
C TYR A 294 5.96 15.21 6.74
N ALA A 295 4.95 16.07 6.77
CA ALA A 295 4.83 17.18 5.84
C ALA A 295 6.14 17.99 5.76
N ASP A 296 6.56 18.30 4.55
CA ASP A 296 7.78 19.06 4.22
C ASP A 296 9.07 18.49 4.83
N GLY A 297 9.05 17.23 5.27
CA GLY A 297 10.17 16.57 5.96
C GLY A 297 10.39 17.11 7.38
N GLN A 298 9.45 17.83 7.94
CA GLN A 298 9.51 18.41 9.27
C GLN A 298 8.89 17.47 10.30
N GLY A 299 9.70 16.65 10.94
CA GLY A 299 9.21 15.69 11.92
C GLY A 299 10.31 14.82 12.48
N SER A 300 9.92 13.72 13.14
CA SER A 300 10.87 12.75 13.64
C SER A 300 11.72 12.18 12.50
N SER A 301 13.03 12.06 12.71
CA SER A 301 13.92 11.33 11.82
C SER A 301 13.95 9.83 12.11
N VAL A 302 13.33 9.42 13.22
CA VAL A 302 13.25 8.04 13.68
C VAL A 302 11.89 7.48 13.26
N GLY A 303 11.90 6.36 12.55
CA GLY A 303 10.68 5.64 12.21
C GLY A 303 10.09 4.90 13.43
N ASP A 304 8.89 4.43 13.27
CA ASP A 304 8.20 3.56 14.21
C ASP A 304 7.85 2.22 13.55
N VAL A 305 7.00 1.45 14.22
CA VAL A 305 6.56 0.13 13.76
C VAL A 305 5.85 0.22 12.40
N ASP A 306 5.02 1.25 12.20
CA ASP A 306 4.21 1.39 10.97
C ASP A 306 5.04 1.83 9.76
N THR A 307 6.00 2.73 9.98
CA THR A 307 6.83 3.27 8.90
C THR A 307 8.02 2.38 8.57
N GLY A 308 8.48 1.59 9.54
CA GLY A 308 9.83 1.06 9.53
C GLY A 308 10.88 2.18 9.63
N PRO A 309 12.16 1.89 9.34
CA PRO A 309 13.22 2.88 9.45
C PRO A 309 13.08 3.99 8.41
N LEU A 310 13.13 5.24 8.85
CA LEU A 310 13.16 6.40 7.96
C LEU A 310 14.59 6.69 7.47
N VAL A 311 14.73 7.05 6.20
CA VAL A 311 16.01 7.45 5.62
C VAL A 311 15.94 8.95 5.30
N PHE A 312 16.62 9.75 6.11
CA PHE A 312 16.56 11.23 6.05
C PHE A 312 15.11 11.74 6.04
N GLY A 313 14.26 11.22 6.93
CA GLY A 313 12.84 11.59 7.05
C GLY A 313 11.92 11.01 5.96
N ARG A 314 12.43 10.13 5.10
CA ARG A 314 11.67 9.51 4.01
C ARG A 314 11.21 8.11 4.39
N SER A 315 9.95 7.83 4.10
CA SER A 315 9.28 6.54 4.36
C SER A 315 9.30 5.68 3.10
N PHE A 316 9.95 4.54 3.15
CA PHE A 316 9.94 3.59 2.03
C PHE A 316 8.62 2.81 1.95
N SER A 317 8.01 2.48 3.09
CA SER A 317 6.70 1.82 3.13
C SER A 317 5.63 2.69 2.46
N ALA A 318 5.49 3.95 2.89
CA ALA A 318 4.56 4.89 2.26
C ALA A 318 4.90 5.11 0.77
N THR A 319 6.19 5.18 0.40
CA THR A 319 6.61 5.31 -1.00
C THR A 319 6.16 4.11 -1.85
N VAL A 320 6.21 2.89 -1.33
CA VAL A 320 5.67 1.72 -2.04
C VAL A 320 4.16 1.83 -2.24
N PHE A 321 3.42 2.23 -1.21
CA PHE A 321 1.96 2.42 -1.33
C PHE A 321 1.58 3.55 -2.29
N MET A 322 2.44 4.57 -2.44
CA MET A 322 2.23 5.66 -3.41
C MET A 322 2.15 5.17 -4.86
N ILE A 323 2.73 4.01 -5.20
CA ILE A 323 2.57 3.39 -6.52
C ILE A 323 1.08 3.16 -6.82
N GLY A 324 0.36 2.60 -5.85
CA GLY A 324 -1.07 2.33 -5.97
C GLY A 324 -1.90 3.60 -5.94
N VAL A 325 -1.64 4.49 -4.98
CA VAL A 325 -2.35 5.77 -4.88
C VAL A 325 -2.17 6.58 -6.16
N GLY A 326 -0.96 6.69 -6.70
CA GLY A 326 -0.73 7.40 -7.97
C GLY A 326 -1.54 6.85 -9.14
N GLN A 327 -1.73 5.53 -9.22
CA GLN A 327 -2.61 4.91 -10.23
C GLN A 327 -4.08 5.31 -10.05
N LEU A 328 -4.58 5.35 -8.80
CA LEU A 328 -5.98 5.67 -8.51
C LEU A 328 -6.35 7.14 -8.78
N TYR A 329 -5.35 8.04 -8.79
CA TYR A 329 -5.50 9.47 -9.08
C TYR A 329 -4.97 9.87 -10.46
N ASP A 330 -4.70 8.91 -11.35
CA ASP A 330 -4.11 9.13 -12.69
C ASP A 330 -2.77 9.90 -12.69
N ASP A 331 -2.07 9.93 -11.57
CA ASP A 331 -0.70 10.45 -11.47
C ASP A 331 0.31 9.39 -11.92
N GLN A 332 0.08 8.87 -13.14
CA GLN A 332 0.88 7.82 -13.74
C GLN A 332 2.38 8.13 -13.77
N PRO A 333 2.84 9.38 -14.01
CA PRO A 333 4.27 9.69 -13.99
C PRO A 333 4.94 9.40 -12.64
N VAL A 334 4.26 9.67 -11.52
CA VAL A 334 4.77 9.39 -10.17
C VAL A 334 4.72 7.88 -9.89
N ALA A 335 3.60 7.23 -10.19
CA ALA A 335 3.44 5.79 -10.01
C ALA A 335 4.50 5.00 -10.79
N ASP A 336 4.70 5.29 -12.08
CA ASP A 336 5.70 4.65 -12.92
C ASP A 336 7.14 4.91 -12.43
N ALA A 337 7.44 6.14 -12.04
CA ALA A 337 8.80 6.47 -11.60
C ALA A 337 9.17 5.70 -10.32
N ILE A 338 8.25 5.61 -9.35
CA ILE A 338 8.47 4.86 -8.11
C ILE A 338 8.52 3.35 -8.40
N ALA A 339 7.61 2.83 -9.23
CA ALA A 339 7.57 1.41 -9.57
C ALA A 339 8.85 0.95 -10.29
N VAL A 340 9.32 1.70 -11.29
CA VAL A 340 10.58 1.40 -12.00
C VAL A 340 11.79 1.53 -11.08
N ALA A 341 11.80 2.53 -10.19
CA ALA A 341 12.86 2.65 -9.19
C ALA A 341 12.85 1.45 -8.22
N GLY A 342 11.66 0.99 -7.81
CA GLY A 342 11.47 -0.23 -7.02
C GLY A 342 12.04 -1.47 -7.73
N GLU A 343 11.83 -1.60 -9.04
CA GLU A 343 12.45 -2.67 -9.84
C GLU A 343 13.99 -2.54 -9.88
N ALA A 344 14.50 -1.32 -9.91
CA ALA A 344 15.95 -1.11 -9.95
C ALA A 344 16.63 -1.44 -8.62
N VAL A 345 16.11 -0.92 -7.50
CA VAL A 345 16.75 -1.04 -6.17
C VAL A 345 16.29 -2.27 -5.38
N GLY A 346 15.08 -2.74 -5.61
CA GLY A 346 14.50 -3.92 -4.94
C GLY A 346 15.02 -5.26 -5.43
N LEU A 347 15.92 -5.27 -6.41
CA LEU A 347 16.59 -6.47 -6.94
C LEU A 347 15.62 -7.66 -7.13
N PRO A 348 14.52 -7.49 -7.90
CA PRO A 348 13.58 -8.56 -8.08
C PRO A 348 14.25 -9.75 -8.72
N TRP A 349 13.91 -10.91 -8.20
CA TRP A 349 14.35 -12.19 -8.72
C TRP A 349 13.13 -13.02 -9.13
N THR A 350 13.19 -13.51 -10.36
CA THR A 350 12.14 -14.36 -10.93
C THR A 350 12.69 -15.77 -11.12
N TRP A 351 12.00 -16.74 -10.55
CA TRP A 351 12.33 -18.15 -10.70
C TRP A 351 11.05 -18.96 -10.92
N ALA A 352 11.01 -19.68 -12.04
CA ALA A 352 9.82 -20.39 -12.48
C ALA A 352 8.59 -19.46 -12.54
N ASP A 353 7.59 -19.73 -11.70
CA ASP A 353 6.33 -19.01 -11.59
C ASP A 353 6.27 -17.99 -10.42
N GLU A 354 7.42 -17.70 -9.81
CA GLU A 354 7.52 -16.78 -8.66
C GLU A 354 8.37 -15.55 -8.97
N LYS A 355 7.96 -14.39 -8.43
CA LYS A 355 8.77 -13.17 -8.38
C LYS A 355 8.80 -12.64 -6.96
N ARG A 356 10.00 -12.32 -6.47
CA ARG A 356 10.24 -11.78 -5.13
C ARG A 356 11.24 -10.63 -5.18
N TYR A 357 11.15 -9.70 -4.22
CA TYR A 357 12.12 -8.62 -4.07
C TYR A 357 13.11 -8.93 -2.94
N VAL A 358 14.36 -8.48 -3.11
CA VAL A 358 15.46 -8.65 -2.12
C VAL A 358 15.54 -10.11 -1.63
N GLY A 359 15.35 -11.07 -2.56
CA GLY A 359 15.40 -12.50 -2.22
C GLY A 359 14.28 -13.00 -1.29
N GLY A 360 13.19 -12.25 -1.10
CA GLY A 360 12.08 -12.63 -0.22
C GLY A 360 12.38 -12.50 1.29
N VAL A 361 13.37 -11.69 1.65
CA VAL A 361 13.78 -11.52 3.06
C VAL A 361 12.68 -10.84 3.90
N LEU A 362 11.88 -9.97 3.27
CA LEU A 362 10.77 -9.26 3.92
C LEU A 362 9.44 -9.61 3.24
N PRO A 363 8.79 -10.72 3.64
CA PRO A 363 7.57 -11.21 2.99
C PRO A 363 6.45 -10.18 2.92
N ILE A 364 6.23 -9.41 3.98
CA ILE A 364 5.21 -8.35 3.97
C ILE A 364 5.53 -7.27 2.92
N GLY A 365 6.81 -6.98 2.68
CA GLY A 365 7.23 -6.05 1.63
C GLY A 365 6.84 -6.53 0.23
N ASP A 366 7.02 -7.82 -0.08
CA ASP A 366 6.59 -8.42 -1.35
C ASP A 366 5.06 -8.31 -1.53
N ILE A 367 4.29 -8.54 -0.45
CA ILE A 367 2.84 -8.41 -0.46
C ILE A 367 2.41 -6.95 -0.67
N MET A 368 3.02 -6.01 0.04
CA MET A 368 2.76 -4.56 -0.10
C MET A 368 3.06 -4.06 -1.51
N VAL A 369 4.16 -4.52 -2.13
CA VAL A 369 4.51 -4.18 -3.52
C VAL A 369 3.44 -4.70 -4.48
N ALA A 370 3.04 -5.96 -4.35
CA ALA A 370 2.00 -6.56 -5.20
C ALA A 370 0.66 -5.80 -5.07
N TYR A 371 0.24 -5.50 -3.83
CA TYR A 371 -0.96 -4.74 -3.53
C TYR A 371 -0.92 -3.33 -4.14
N SER A 372 0.24 -2.67 -4.09
CA SER A 372 0.41 -1.33 -4.63
C SER A 372 0.48 -1.31 -6.16
N GLN A 373 1.16 -2.26 -6.78
CA GLN A 373 1.28 -2.34 -8.23
C GLN A 373 -0.05 -2.69 -8.92
N ASN A 374 -0.95 -3.35 -8.21
CA ASN A 374 -2.24 -3.80 -8.76
C ASN A 374 -3.41 -2.88 -8.41
N ALA A 375 -3.18 -1.73 -7.85
CA ALA A 375 -4.25 -0.83 -7.41
C ALA A 375 -5.30 -0.58 -8.49
N LYS A 376 -6.56 -0.74 -8.13
CA LYS A 376 -7.73 -0.45 -8.97
C LYS A 376 -8.86 0.12 -8.12
N ARG A 377 -9.61 1.08 -8.65
CA ARG A 377 -10.84 1.56 -8.03
C ARG A 377 -11.89 0.45 -8.05
N TRP A 378 -12.68 0.37 -7.00
CA TRP A 378 -13.80 -0.57 -6.91
C TRP A 378 -15.08 0.01 -7.52
N SER A 379 -15.14 1.32 -7.74
CA SER A 379 -16.20 2.02 -8.47
C SER A 379 -15.81 2.27 -9.93
N ASP A 380 -16.80 2.54 -10.79
CA ASP A 380 -16.61 2.88 -12.20
C ASP A 380 -16.16 4.34 -12.43
N GLY A 381 -15.82 5.07 -11.35
CA GLY A 381 -15.35 6.45 -11.42
C GLY A 381 -14.05 6.58 -12.22
N GLN A 382 -13.95 7.63 -13.02
CA GLN A 382 -12.72 7.97 -13.71
C GLN A 382 -11.84 8.79 -12.77
N GLY A 383 -10.59 8.38 -12.57
CA GLY A 383 -9.59 9.19 -11.91
C GLY A 383 -9.40 10.50 -12.66
N HIS A 384 -9.00 11.55 -11.95
CA HIS A 384 -8.64 12.82 -12.57
C HIS A 384 -7.16 13.08 -12.31
N CYS A 385 -6.40 13.15 -13.39
CA CYS A 385 -5.00 13.55 -13.32
C CYS A 385 -4.88 14.94 -12.68
N PRO A 386 -3.97 15.14 -11.72
CA PRO A 386 -3.67 16.47 -11.20
C PRO A 386 -3.38 17.44 -12.34
N GLN A 387 -3.96 18.65 -12.28
CA GLN A 387 -3.81 19.64 -13.35
C GLN A 387 -2.35 20.08 -13.55
N GLU A 388 -1.54 20.06 -12.50
CA GLU A 388 -0.10 20.28 -12.57
C GLU A 388 0.65 18.94 -12.56
N ARG A 389 1.28 18.60 -13.69
CA ARG A 389 2.20 17.47 -13.76
C ARG A 389 3.36 17.70 -12.80
N SER A 390 3.62 16.76 -11.91
CA SER A 390 4.74 16.87 -10.97
C SER A 390 6.07 17.00 -11.71
N SER A 391 6.72 18.14 -11.55
CA SER A 391 8.10 18.33 -11.97
C SER A 391 9.07 17.36 -11.29
N ILE A 392 8.66 16.75 -10.16
CA ILE A 392 9.45 15.78 -9.40
C ILE A 392 9.67 14.49 -10.20
N ALA A 393 8.61 13.97 -10.84
CA ALA A 393 8.72 12.78 -11.70
C ALA A 393 9.34 13.10 -13.08
N SER A 394 9.35 14.37 -13.49
CA SER A 394 9.96 14.77 -14.76
C SER A 394 11.49 14.67 -14.68
N GLY A 395 12.06 13.94 -15.65
CA GLY A 395 13.52 13.79 -15.76
C GLY A 395 14.18 13.11 -14.55
N TRP A 396 13.45 12.35 -13.74
CA TRP A 396 13.99 11.69 -12.55
C TRP A 396 15.20 10.79 -12.86
N ARG A 397 15.21 10.08 -13.97
CA ARG A 397 16.34 9.24 -14.40
C ARG A 397 17.60 10.07 -14.61
N TRP A 398 17.46 11.24 -15.26
CA TRP A 398 18.57 12.16 -15.43
C TRP A 398 19.14 12.65 -14.09
N LYS A 399 18.28 12.95 -13.12
CA LYS A 399 18.70 13.32 -11.78
C LYS A 399 19.48 12.18 -11.11
N VAL A 400 19.03 10.92 -11.25
CA VAL A 400 19.77 9.75 -10.73
C VAL A 400 21.14 9.63 -11.40
N HIS A 401 21.25 9.81 -12.71
CA HIS A 401 22.56 9.80 -13.40
C HIS A 401 23.47 10.91 -12.89
N LEU A 402 22.92 12.10 -12.67
CA LEU A 402 23.70 13.21 -12.10
C LEU A 402 24.21 12.89 -10.70
N TYR A 403 23.37 12.35 -9.82
CA TYR A 403 23.76 11.98 -8.45
C TYR A 403 24.69 10.76 -8.39
N SER A 404 24.61 9.85 -9.34
CA SER A 404 25.52 8.70 -9.43
C SER A 404 26.85 9.01 -10.12
N SER A 405 26.95 10.14 -10.82
CA SER A 405 28.16 10.54 -11.56
C SER A 405 29.43 10.68 -10.68
N PRO A 406 29.37 11.19 -9.42
CA PRO A 406 30.55 11.20 -8.55
C PRO A 406 31.10 9.81 -8.25
N LEU A 407 30.21 8.82 -8.08
CA LEU A 407 30.64 7.43 -7.86
C LEU A 407 31.29 6.83 -9.11
N PHE A 408 30.78 7.18 -10.29
CA PHE A 408 31.41 6.80 -11.55
C PHE A 408 32.80 7.43 -11.69
N LEU A 409 32.93 8.73 -11.43
CA LEU A 409 34.21 9.43 -11.47
C LEU A 409 35.21 8.88 -10.45
N LEU A 410 34.75 8.51 -9.24
CA LEU A 410 35.55 7.85 -8.24
C LEU A 410 36.08 6.50 -8.76
N ALA A 411 35.22 5.69 -9.38
CA ALA A 411 35.63 4.41 -9.95
C ALA A 411 36.67 4.58 -11.06
N VAL A 412 36.51 5.59 -11.94
CA VAL A 412 37.50 5.94 -12.98
C VAL A 412 38.79 6.43 -12.35
N GLY A 413 38.76 7.24 -11.31
CA GLY A 413 39.93 7.71 -10.57
C GLY A 413 40.72 6.54 -9.92
N LEU A 414 40.04 5.62 -9.28
CA LEU A 414 40.64 4.40 -8.71
C LEU A 414 41.22 3.49 -9.81
N TRP A 415 40.56 3.40 -10.95
CA TRP A 415 41.13 2.71 -12.12
C TRP A 415 42.45 3.34 -12.56
N TRP A 416 42.47 4.67 -12.72
CA TRP A 416 43.65 5.40 -13.14
C TRP A 416 44.82 5.23 -12.15
N LEU A 417 44.54 5.34 -10.84
CA LEU A 417 45.52 5.06 -9.80
C LEU A 417 46.05 3.62 -9.87
N SER A 418 45.22 2.65 -10.23
CA SER A 418 45.66 1.27 -10.40
C SER A 418 46.63 1.07 -11.57
N LEU A 419 46.63 1.98 -12.54
CA LEU A 419 47.55 1.95 -13.69
C LEU A 419 48.89 2.62 -13.40
N ILE A 420 48.89 3.68 -12.56
CA ILE A 420 50.13 4.46 -12.24
C ILE A 420 51.03 3.70 -11.26
N HIS A 421 50.45 2.82 -10.43
CA HIS A 421 51.14 2.06 -9.40
C HIS A 421 51.46 0.61 -9.80
N ILE A 422 51.36 0.27 -11.10
CA ILE A 422 51.88 -0.95 -11.68
C ILE A 422 53.31 -0.74 -12.20
#